data_7c9536e6a5630ad372610826e3957178
#
_entry.id   7c9536e6a5630ad372610826e3957178
#
_cell.length_a   1.000
_cell.length_b   1.000
_cell.length_c   1.000
_cell.angle_alpha   90.00
_cell.angle_beta   90.00
_cell.angle_gamma   90.00
#
_symmetry.space_group_name_H-M   'P 1'
#
loop_
_entity.id
_entity.type
_entity.pdbx_description
1 polymer ?
#
loop_
_entity_poly.entity_id
_entity_poly.type
_entity_poly.pdbx_seq_one_letter_code
_entity_poly.pdbx_strand_id
1 'polypeptide(L)'
;MAALVAARYPDVTWWCPQLPPSPRDAMALLEQGLSGWPPGTMAVIGSSLGGFYATAVAERWGCKAVLLNPAVDPARDLANYIGEQTAWHNPDEHFFFEARFVDELRALQTGPLTRPENYLALIAKGDEVLDWREMTARYAGATLTLLEGGDHALSDFDAHLPLILDFLEMAA
;
A
#
# COMPACT_ATOMS: atom_id res chain seq x y z
N MET A 1 3.72 -12.74 3.98
CA MET A 1 3.24 -13.01 2.61
C MET A 1 4.25 -13.76 1.75
N ALA A 2 5.46 -13.27 1.46
CA ALA A 2 6.41 -13.92 0.54
C ALA A 2 6.64 -15.41 0.81
N ALA A 3 6.93 -15.80 2.05
CA ALA A 3 7.14 -17.21 2.43
C ALA A 3 5.88 -18.06 2.23
N LEU A 4 4.69 -17.49 2.52
CA LEU A 4 3.42 -18.18 2.32
C LEU A 4 3.16 -18.42 0.82
N VAL A 5 3.36 -17.39 -0.01
CA VAL A 5 3.18 -17.51 -1.48
C VAL A 5 4.12 -18.56 -2.03
N ALA A 6 5.42 -18.49 -1.70
CA ALA A 6 6.40 -19.47 -2.16
C ALA A 6 6.07 -20.91 -1.75
N ALA A 7 5.49 -21.11 -0.56
CA ALA A 7 5.19 -22.44 -0.04
C ALA A 7 3.87 -23.02 -0.57
N ARG A 8 2.85 -22.20 -0.80
CA ARG A 8 1.48 -22.66 -1.09
C ARG A 8 1.00 -22.37 -2.51
N TYR A 9 1.62 -21.42 -3.19
CA TYR A 9 1.21 -20.94 -4.51
C TYR A 9 2.40 -20.85 -5.47
N PRO A 10 3.00 -21.98 -5.87
CA PRO A 10 4.23 -22.00 -6.66
C PRO A 10 4.09 -21.36 -8.05
N ASP A 11 2.87 -21.27 -8.57
CA ASP A 11 2.58 -20.65 -9.87
C ASP A 11 2.35 -19.12 -9.77
N VAL A 12 2.40 -18.57 -8.56
CA VAL A 12 2.26 -17.12 -8.32
C VAL A 12 3.63 -16.47 -8.25
N THR A 13 3.86 -15.51 -9.11
CA THR A 13 5.06 -14.67 -9.04
C THR A 13 4.89 -13.64 -7.93
N TRP A 14 5.81 -13.62 -6.96
CA TRP A 14 5.89 -12.62 -5.91
C TRP A 14 7.02 -11.63 -6.20
N TRP A 15 6.69 -10.35 -6.17
CA TRP A 15 7.67 -9.28 -6.31
C TRP A 15 7.42 -8.19 -5.26
N CYS A 16 8.43 -7.88 -4.46
CA CYS A 16 8.36 -6.88 -3.40
C CYS A 16 9.67 -6.09 -3.39
N PRO A 17 9.78 -5.04 -4.22
CA PRO A 17 11.00 -4.26 -4.31
C PRO A 17 11.16 -3.31 -3.13
N GLN A 18 12.42 -3.00 -2.79
CA GLN A 18 12.72 -1.85 -1.95
C GLN A 18 12.46 -0.58 -2.76
N LEU A 19 11.51 0.22 -2.33
CA LEU A 19 11.20 1.49 -3.00
C LEU A 19 12.22 2.57 -2.62
N PRO A 20 12.71 3.36 -3.60
CA PRO A 20 13.57 4.49 -3.31
C PRO A 20 12.82 5.61 -2.57
N PRO A 21 13.53 6.53 -1.87
CA PRO A 21 12.91 7.62 -1.14
C PRO A 21 12.12 8.62 -2.00
N SER A 22 12.54 8.85 -3.26
CA SER A 22 11.79 9.71 -4.19
C SER A 22 10.50 9.03 -4.64
N PRO A 23 9.31 9.64 -4.41
CA PRO A 23 8.03 9.07 -4.85
C PRO A 23 7.94 8.87 -6.38
N ARG A 24 8.50 9.79 -7.15
CA ARG A 24 8.58 9.67 -8.60
C ARG A 24 9.41 8.45 -9.02
N ASP A 25 10.57 8.26 -8.40
CA ASP A 25 11.48 7.17 -8.74
C ASP A 25 10.90 5.83 -8.24
N ALA A 26 10.18 5.83 -7.10
CA ALA A 26 9.44 4.68 -6.61
C ALA A 26 8.36 4.24 -7.61
N MET A 27 7.54 5.19 -8.11
CA MET A 27 6.56 4.88 -9.13
C MET A 27 7.20 4.41 -10.44
N ALA A 28 8.30 5.02 -10.88
CA ALA A 28 9.01 4.60 -12.09
C ALA A 28 9.54 3.16 -11.96
N LEU A 29 10.08 2.78 -10.79
CA LEU A 29 10.47 1.41 -10.50
C LEU A 29 9.30 0.44 -10.57
N LEU A 30 8.16 0.79 -9.97
CA LEU A 30 6.94 -0.02 -10.02
C LEU A 30 6.43 -0.18 -11.45
N GLU A 31 6.37 0.89 -12.21
CA GLU A 31 5.95 0.88 -13.63
C GLU A 31 6.84 -0.02 -14.49
N GLN A 32 8.15 0.09 -14.32
CA GLN A 32 9.10 -0.75 -15.04
C GLN A 32 8.95 -2.22 -14.65
N GLY A 33 8.86 -2.53 -13.37
CA GLY A 33 8.75 -3.90 -12.88
C GLY A 33 7.43 -4.57 -13.24
N LEU A 34 6.35 -3.81 -13.35
CA LEU A 34 5.02 -4.32 -13.67
C LEU A 34 4.69 -4.30 -15.18
N SER A 35 5.56 -3.76 -16.02
CA SER A 35 5.27 -3.54 -17.45
C SER A 35 4.88 -4.81 -18.24
N GLY A 36 5.29 -5.98 -17.79
CA GLY A 36 4.93 -7.28 -18.41
C GLY A 36 3.85 -8.06 -17.65
N TRP A 37 3.29 -7.53 -16.59
CA TRP A 37 2.31 -8.23 -15.77
C TRP A 37 0.90 -8.07 -16.32
N PRO A 38 0.11 -9.17 -16.41
CA PRO A 38 -1.26 -9.09 -16.93
C PRO A 38 -2.20 -8.51 -15.86
N PRO A 39 -2.84 -7.34 -16.10
CA PRO A 39 -3.66 -6.68 -15.08
C PRO A 39 -4.81 -7.55 -14.53
N GLY A 40 -5.38 -8.43 -15.35
CA GLY A 40 -6.50 -9.28 -14.95
C GLY A 40 -6.16 -10.38 -13.94
N THR A 41 -4.88 -10.70 -13.76
CA THR A 41 -4.38 -11.72 -12.81
C THR A 41 -3.34 -11.15 -11.85
N MET A 42 -3.09 -9.84 -11.92
CA MET A 42 -2.20 -9.12 -11.03
C MET A 42 -2.96 -8.56 -9.84
N ALA A 43 -2.34 -8.56 -8.69
CA ALA A 43 -2.81 -7.83 -7.52
C ALA A 43 -1.64 -7.11 -6.84
N VAL A 44 -1.95 -6.03 -6.14
CA VAL A 44 -0.97 -5.27 -5.34
C VAL A 44 -1.38 -5.27 -3.88
N ILE A 45 -0.40 -5.34 -2.98
CA ILE A 45 -0.60 -5.23 -1.55
C ILE A 45 0.28 -4.11 -1.03
N GLY A 46 -0.27 -3.17 -0.28
CA GLY A 46 0.48 -2.06 0.27
C GLY A 46 0.03 -1.66 1.67
N SER A 47 1.00 -1.36 2.53
CA SER A 47 0.77 -0.87 3.89
C SER A 47 1.23 0.58 4.01
N SER A 48 0.49 1.41 4.75
CA SER A 48 0.84 2.81 5.02
C SER A 48 1.12 3.58 3.71
N LEU A 49 2.30 4.18 3.55
CA LEU A 49 2.73 4.81 2.29
C LEU A 49 2.73 3.81 1.11
N GLY A 50 3.03 2.53 1.36
CA GLY A 50 2.88 1.47 0.36
C GLY A 50 1.44 1.30 -0.13
N GLY A 51 0.45 1.54 0.73
CA GLY A 51 -0.97 1.56 0.37
C GLY A 51 -1.33 2.71 -0.57
N PHE A 52 -0.71 3.87 -0.39
CA PHE A 52 -0.82 4.99 -1.33
C PHE A 52 -0.29 4.62 -2.72
N TYR A 53 0.92 4.03 -2.80
CA TYR A 53 1.46 3.55 -4.08
C TYR A 53 0.63 2.42 -4.68
N ALA A 54 0.15 1.47 -3.86
CA ALA A 54 -0.72 0.39 -4.33
C ALA A 54 -2.02 0.94 -4.94
N THR A 55 -2.58 2.01 -4.36
CA THR A 55 -3.75 2.70 -4.93
C THR A 55 -3.41 3.32 -6.29
N ALA A 56 -2.28 4.03 -6.42
CA ALA A 56 -1.85 4.61 -7.69
C ALA A 56 -1.63 3.53 -8.77
N VAL A 57 -1.04 2.39 -8.39
CA VAL A 57 -0.89 1.24 -9.29
C VAL A 57 -2.24 0.67 -9.69
N ALA A 58 -3.14 0.39 -8.75
CA ALA A 58 -4.43 -0.20 -9.03
C ALA A 58 -5.30 0.69 -9.93
N GLU A 59 -5.31 2.01 -9.69
CA GLU A 59 -6.02 2.97 -10.57
C GLU A 59 -5.45 2.98 -12.00
N ARG A 60 -4.13 2.84 -12.13
CA ARG A 60 -3.47 2.88 -13.44
C ARG A 60 -3.60 1.59 -14.24
N TRP A 61 -3.50 0.43 -13.59
CA TRP A 61 -3.55 -0.89 -14.26
C TRP A 61 -4.91 -1.56 -14.16
N GLY A 62 -5.77 -1.13 -13.25
CA GLY A 62 -7.08 -1.72 -13.04
C GLY A 62 -7.05 -3.10 -12.37
N CYS A 63 -5.99 -3.41 -11.60
CA CYS A 63 -5.83 -4.65 -10.87
C CYS A 63 -6.47 -4.59 -9.47
N LYS A 64 -6.56 -5.75 -8.79
CA LYS A 64 -6.97 -5.81 -7.39
C LYS A 64 -5.90 -5.17 -6.47
N ALA A 65 -6.35 -4.54 -5.39
CA ALA A 65 -5.48 -3.94 -4.37
C ALA A 65 -5.92 -4.33 -2.96
N VAL A 66 -4.98 -4.79 -2.15
CA VAL A 66 -5.15 -4.98 -0.71
C VAL A 66 -4.38 -3.88 0.01
N LEU A 67 -5.07 -3.13 0.83
CA LEU A 67 -4.55 -1.95 1.50
C LEU A 67 -4.59 -2.16 3.01
N LEU A 68 -3.46 -1.92 3.67
CA LEU A 68 -3.27 -2.11 5.10
C LEU A 68 -2.96 -0.75 5.72
N ASN A 69 -3.90 -0.19 6.49
CA ASN A 69 -3.78 1.15 7.05
C ASN A 69 -3.18 2.15 6.04
N PRO A 70 -3.80 2.35 4.87
CA PRO A 70 -3.19 3.09 3.77
C PRO A 70 -3.12 4.60 4.05
N ALA A 71 -1.99 5.23 3.73
CA ALA A 71 -1.86 6.67 3.76
C ALA A 71 -2.79 7.32 2.72
N VAL A 72 -3.54 8.35 3.15
CA VAL A 72 -4.54 9.03 2.31
C VAL A 72 -3.97 10.30 1.68
N ASP A 73 -3.29 11.12 2.46
CA ASP A 73 -2.65 12.35 1.99
C ASP A 73 -1.19 12.42 2.49
N PRO A 74 -0.32 11.54 1.97
CA PRO A 74 1.07 11.51 2.43
C PRO A 74 1.84 12.81 2.11
N ALA A 75 1.41 13.61 1.14
CA ALA A 75 2.00 14.91 0.86
C ALA A 75 1.80 15.89 2.00
N ARG A 76 0.62 15.88 2.64
CA ARG A 76 0.32 16.66 3.85
C ARG A 76 1.11 16.11 5.04
N ASP A 77 1.02 14.81 5.25
CA ASP A 77 1.49 14.16 6.47
C ASP A 77 3.02 14.16 6.55
N LEU A 78 3.70 13.99 5.43
CA LEU A 78 5.16 13.96 5.36
C LEU A 78 5.81 15.34 5.16
N ALA A 79 5.06 16.40 4.92
CA ALA A 79 5.62 17.75 4.77
C ALA A 79 6.44 18.22 5.97
N ASN A 80 6.11 17.74 7.17
CA ASN A 80 6.83 18.07 8.41
C ASN A 80 8.09 17.23 8.63
N TYR A 81 8.37 16.23 7.78
CA TYR A 81 9.51 15.31 7.89
C TYR A 81 10.62 15.63 6.90
N ILE A 82 10.58 16.81 6.23
CA ILE A 82 11.66 17.26 5.35
C ILE A 82 12.94 17.35 6.16
N GLY A 83 13.99 16.67 5.71
CA GLY A 83 15.28 16.60 6.41
C GLY A 83 15.83 15.18 6.46
N GLU A 84 16.78 14.98 7.36
CA GLU A 84 17.37 13.67 7.60
C GLU A 84 16.39 12.74 8.30
N GLN A 85 16.20 11.54 7.74
CA GLN A 85 15.32 10.51 8.23
C GLN A 85 16.06 9.19 8.36
N THR A 86 15.59 8.34 9.25
CA THR A 86 16.08 6.96 9.41
C THR A 86 15.13 6.00 8.72
N ALA A 87 15.66 5.05 7.97
CA ALA A 87 14.84 4.03 7.30
C ALA A 87 14.15 3.14 8.34
N TRP A 88 12.85 2.94 8.19
CA TRP A 88 12.04 2.14 9.10
C TRP A 88 12.57 0.70 9.28
N HIS A 89 13.04 0.10 8.20
CA HIS A 89 13.49 -1.30 8.20
C HIS A 89 14.95 -1.48 8.63
N ASN A 90 15.73 -0.39 8.71
CA ASN A 90 17.14 -0.42 9.09
C ASN A 90 17.54 0.87 9.82
N PRO A 91 17.72 0.84 11.16
CA PRO A 91 18.10 2.02 11.93
C PRO A 91 19.45 2.63 11.58
N ASP A 92 20.33 1.89 10.91
CA ASP A 92 21.65 2.36 10.48
C ASP A 92 21.62 3.02 9.08
N GLU A 93 20.47 2.94 8.40
CA GLU A 93 20.27 3.52 7.08
C GLU A 93 19.58 4.88 7.20
N HIS A 94 20.25 5.93 6.76
CA HIS A 94 19.74 7.29 6.77
C HIS A 94 19.54 7.77 5.35
N PHE A 95 18.49 8.57 5.15
CA PHE A 95 18.20 9.24 3.89
C PHE A 95 17.69 10.65 4.16
N PHE A 96 17.82 11.52 3.18
CA PHE A 96 17.29 12.87 3.27
C PHE A 96 15.94 12.95 2.55
N PHE A 97 14.87 13.26 3.30
CA PHE A 97 13.56 13.51 2.69
C PHE A 97 13.53 14.94 2.16
N GLU A 98 13.54 15.09 0.85
CA GLU A 98 13.64 16.38 0.17
C GLU A 98 12.26 17.05 0.03
N ALA A 99 12.24 18.39 0.04
CA ALA A 99 11.00 19.15 -0.16
C ALA A 99 10.28 18.79 -1.47
N ARG A 100 11.03 18.49 -2.55
CA ARG A 100 10.46 18.08 -3.84
C ARG A 100 9.67 16.77 -3.74
N PHE A 101 9.95 15.90 -2.79
CA PHE A 101 9.20 14.65 -2.60
C PHE A 101 7.75 14.89 -2.20
N VAL A 102 7.48 15.99 -1.50
CA VAL A 102 6.10 16.42 -1.19
C VAL A 102 5.34 16.74 -2.48
N ASP A 103 5.96 17.43 -3.43
CA ASP A 103 5.33 17.75 -4.71
C ASP A 103 5.18 16.51 -5.60
N GLU A 104 6.14 15.59 -5.54
CA GLU A 104 6.06 14.29 -6.21
C GLU A 104 4.90 13.45 -5.67
N LEU A 105 4.67 13.42 -4.33
CA LEU A 105 3.51 12.78 -3.72
C LEU A 105 2.19 13.42 -4.19
N ARG A 106 2.11 14.75 -4.22
CA ARG A 106 0.92 15.44 -4.75
C ARG A 106 0.62 15.08 -6.19
N ALA A 107 1.65 14.97 -7.02
CA ALA A 107 1.50 14.58 -8.43
C ALA A 107 1.00 13.14 -8.62
N LEU A 108 1.25 12.26 -7.64
CA LEU A 108 0.80 10.87 -7.64
C LEU A 108 -0.60 10.69 -7.00
N GLN A 109 -1.15 11.73 -6.36
CA GLN A 109 -2.45 11.66 -5.73
C GLN A 109 -3.53 11.30 -6.74
N THR A 110 -4.24 10.19 -6.50
CA THR A 110 -5.33 9.75 -7.35
C THR A 110 -6.65 10.44 -6.97
N GLY A 111 -7.52 10.63 -7.95
CA GLY A 111 -8.91 11.06 -7.74
C GLY A 111 -9.75 9.99 -6.98
N PRO A 112 -11.10 10.09 -7.00
CA PRO A 112 -11.97 9.03 -6.50
C PRO A 112 -11.63 7.68 -7.13
N LEU A 113 -11.89 6.59 -6.41
CA LEU A 113 -11.67 5.23 -6.94
C LEU A 113 -12.54 5.01 -8.17
N THR A 114 -11.93 4.54 -9.25
CA THR A 114 -12.66 4.26 -10.51
C THR A 114 -13.34 2.90 -10.50
N ARG A 115 -12.80 1.96 -9.71
CA ARG A 115 -13.29 0.57 -9.54
C ARG A 115 -13.21 0.16 -8.08
N PRO A 116 -14.12 0.68 -7.21
CA PRO A 116 -14.07 0.39 -5.76
C PRO A 116 -14.11 -1.11 -5.43
N GLU A 117 -14.76 -1.92 -6.27
CA GLU A 117 -14.85 -3.37 -6.13
C GLU A 117 -13.49 -4.08 -6.21
N ASN A 118 -12.48 -3.45 -6.78
CA ASN A 118 -11.12 -3.98 -6.85
C ASN A 118 -10.30 -3.75 -5.58
N TYR A 119 -10.87 -3.14 -4.54
CA TYR A 119 -10.14 -2.77 -3.33
C TYR A 119 -10.67 -3.52 -2.10
N LEU A 120 -9.73 -4.08 -1.34
CA LEU A 120 -9.93 -4.50 0.04
C LEU A 120 -9.05 -3.61 0.93
N ALA A 121 -9.65 -2.89 1.87
CA ALA A 121 -8.90 -2.10 2.84
C ALA A 121 -9.15 -2.63 4.26
N LEU A 122 -8.08 -3.04 4.93
CA LEU A 122 -8.05 -3.37 6.35
C LEU A 122 -7.57 -2.13 7.10
N ILE A 123 -8.40 -1.63 8.00
CA ILE A 123 -8.20 -0.35 8.68
C ILE A 123 -8.34 -0.57 10.17
N ALA A 124 -7.24 -0.36 10.92
CA ALA A 124 -7.22 -0.45 12.37
C ALA A 124 -7.68 0.88 12.99
N LYS A 125 -8.69 0.82 13.86
CA LYS A 125 -9.15 2.00 14.61
C LYS A 125 -8.15 2.45 15.68
N GLY A 126 -7.24 1.57 16.07
CA GLY A 126 -6.16 1.85 17.00
C GLY A 126 -4.87 2.33 16.32
N ASP A 127 -4.88 2.60 15.01
CA ASP A 127 -3.75 3.18 14.30
C ASP A 127 -3.31 4.49 14.97
N GLU A 128 -2.08 4.52 15.48
CA GLU A 128 -1.51 5.65 16.22
C GLU A 128 -0.83 6.67 15.32
N VAL A 129 -0.75 6.40 14.01
CA VAL A 129 -0.06 7.24 13.01
C VAL A 129 -1.05 7.93 12.09
N LEU A 130 -2.06 7.21 11.60
CA LEU A 130 -3.01 7.69 10.59
C LEU A 130 -4.45 7.64 11.11
N ASP A 131 -5.26 8.65 10.76
CA ASP A 131 -6.68 8.67 11.15
C ASP A 131 -7.49 7.67 10.31
N TRP A 132 -7.99 6.63 10.97
CA TRP A 132 -8.83 5.61 10.35
C TRP A 132 -10.10 6.18 9.68
N ARG A 133 -10.59 7.35 10.12
CA ARG A 133 -11.77 8.01 9.54
C ARG A 133 -11.47 8.56 8.14
N GLU A 134 -10.27 9.13 7.95
CA GLU A 134 -9.82 9.57 6.62
C GLU A 134 -9.66 8.38 5.69
N MET A 135 -9.06 7.29 6.17
CA MET A 135 -8.95 6.04 5.39
C MET A 135 -10.33 5.52 4.97
N THR A 136 -11.26 5.44 5.92
CA THR A 136 -12.63 4.97 5.65
C THR A 136 -13.36 5.84 4.63
N ALA A 137 -13.21 7.17 4.75
CA ALA A 137 -13.81 8.11 3.81
C ALA A 137 -13.20 8.00 2.40
N ARG A 138 -11.86 7.85 2.33
CA ARG A 138 -11.13 7.72 1.06
C ARG A 138 -11.51 6.47 0.29
N TYR A 139 -11.69 5.35 0.98
CA TYR A 139 -12.00 4.05 0.39
C TYR A 139 -13.49 3.70 0.49
N ALA A 140 -14.36 4.69 0.64
CA ALA A 140 -15.82 4.49 0.59
C ALA A 140 -16.23 3.80 -0.72
N GLY A 141 -17.02 2.73 -0.61
CA GLY A 141 -17.44 1.89 -1.74
C GLY A 141 -16.55 0.69 -2.01
N ALA A 142 -15.34 0.63 -1.45
CA ALA A 142 -14.49 -0.57 -1.45
C ALA A 142 -14.98 -1.60 -0.41
N THR A 143 -14.42 -2.81 -0.45
CA THR A 143 -14.57 -3.77 0.65
C THR A 143 -13.74 -3.28 1.84
N LEU A 144 -14.42 -2.82 2.89
CA LEU A 144 -13.77 -2.29 4.10
C LEU A 144 -13.87 -3.29 5.25
N THR A 145 -12.76 -3.54 5.92
CA THR A 145 -12.69 -4.27 7.18
C THR A 145 -12.13 -3.34 8.25
N LEU A 146 -13.02 -2.85 9.12
CA LEU A 146 -12.64 -2.03 10.27
C LEU A 146 -12.33 -2.95 11.44
N LEU A 147 -11.11 -2.83 11.98
CA LEU A 147 -10.63 -3.59 13.12
C LEU A 147 -10.81 -2.75 14.38
N GLU A 148 -11.50 -3.31 15.38
CA GLU A 148 -11.67 -2.66 16.68
C GLU A 148 -10.36 -2.77 17.47
N GLY A 149 -9.54 -1.73 17.45
CA GLY A 149 -8.16 -1.75 18.00
C GLY A 149 -7.14 -1.97 16.90
N GLY A 150 -6.10 -2.76 17.18
CA GLY A 150 -4.95 -2.92 16.28
C GLY A 150 -3.96 -1.75 16.38
N ASP A 151 -2.94 -1.77 15.55
CA ASP A 151 -1.90 -0.75 15.47
C ASP A 151 -1.60 -0.40 14.00
N HIS A 152 -0.75 0.61 13.77
CA HIS A 152 -0.35 1.04 12.43
C HIS A 152 0.30 -0.08 11.61
N ALA A 153 1.10 -0.91 12.25
CA ALA A 153 1.84 -2.01 11.60
C ALA A 153 0.95 -3.20 11.22
N LEU A 154 -0.30 -3.26 11.71
CA LEU A 154 -1.14 -4.45 11.66
C LEU A 154 -0.41 -5.68 12.21
N SER A 155 0.03 -5.59 13.48
CA SER A 155 0.86 -6.63 14.11
C SER A 155 0.19 -8.01 14.17
N ASP A 156 -1.11 -8.08 14.02
CA ASP A 156 -1.92 -9.28 13.91
C ASP A 156 -2.23 -9.71 12.46
N PHE A 157 -1.43 -9.25 11.49
CA PHE A 157 -1.62 -9.47 10.04
C PHE A 157 -1.98 -10.92 9.68
N ASP A 158 -1.38 -11.90 10.34
CA ASP A 158 -1.62 -13.32 10.06
C ASP A 158 -3.09 -13.73 10.31
N ALA A 159 -3.78 -13.08 11.23
CA ALA A 159 -5.20 -13.32 11.48
C ALA A 159 -6.10 -12.89 10.30
N HIS A 160 -5.62 -11.99 9.48
CA HIS A 160 -6.36 -11.43 8.33
C HIS A 160 -6.02 -12.09 7.00
N LEU A 161 -5.02 -12.99 6.97
CA LEU A 161 -4.62 -13.71 5.76
C LEU A 161 -5.77 -14.44 5.07
N PRO A 162 -6.67 -15.16 5.77
CA PRO A 162 -7.78 -15.84 5.09
C PRO A 162 -8.65 -14.89 4.28
N LEU A 163 -8.98 -13.71 4.83
CA LEU A 163 -9.77 -12.69 4.15
C LEU A 163 -9.04 -12.14 2.91
N ILE A 164 -7.74 -11.89 3.04
CA ILE A 164 -6.90 -11.38 1.94
C ILE A 164 -6.84 -12.41 0.81
N LEU A 165 -6.60 -13.68 1.15
CA LEU A 165 -6.51 -14.75 0.17
C LEU A 165 -7.85 -15.01 -0.54
N ASP A 166 -8.96 -14.91 0.19
CA ASP A 166 -10.31 -15.02 -0.38
C ASP A 166 -10.57 -13.88 -1.37
N PHE A 167 -10.31 -12.64 -0.97
CA PHE A 167 -10.45 -11.47 -1.86
C PHE A 167 -9.59 -11.59 -3.12
N LEU A 168 -8.38 -12.13 -3.00
CA LEU A 168 -7.46 -12.35 -4.12
C LEU A 168 -7.79 -13.59 -4.95
N GLU A 169 -8.84 -14.34 -4.57
CA GLU A 169 -9.22 -15.62 -5.20
C GLU A 169 -8.08 -16.68 -5.14
N MET A 170 -7.29 -16.60 -4.08
CA MET A 170 -6.19 -17.51 -3.77
C MET A 170 -6.56 -18.51 -2.67
N ALA A 171 -7.79 -18.52 -2.19
CA ALA A 171 -8.26 -19.52 -1.23
C ALA A 171 -8.23 -20.90 -1.88
N ALA A 172 -7.61 -21.87 -1.20
CA ALA A 172 -7.49 -23.27 -1.66
C ALA A 172 -8.75 -24.08 -1.31
#